data_eb86d6a43d40f0913d1accb4f14b8683
#
_entry.id   eb86d6a43d40f0913d1accb4f14b8683
#
_cell.length_a   1.000
_cell.length_b   1.000
_cell.length_c   1.000
_cell.angle_alpha   90.00
_cell.angle_beta   90.00
_cell.angle_gamma   90.00
#
_symmetry.space_group_name_H-M   'P 1'
#
loop_
_entity.id
_entity.type
_entity.pdbx_description
1 polymer ?
#
loop_
_entity_poly.entity_id
_entity_poly.type
_entity_poly.pdbx_seq_one_letter_code
_entity_poly.pdbx_strand_id
1 'polypeptide(L)'
;VKKYPHSVLLPFTEFNIVPYYAAADTVISEASSTVFDFIALNKFGIVYDLACDKLNHTDGQPLLEIDNREFLKGAFPHIQNGKQLPEAIVTALNPTLDMIAKADEYRQKYFYGLDGKASIRFVEKMEELYSEGGHENGV
;
A
#
# COMPACT_ATOMS: atom_id res chain seq x y z
N VAL A 1 4.36 -2.51 -25.35
CA VAL A 1 2.96 -2.96 -25.35
C VAL A 1 2.66 -3.83 -26.55
N LYS A 2 3.08 -3.48 -27.79
CA LYS A 2 2.86 -4.37 -28.97
C LYS A 2 3.46 -5.78 -28.82
N LYS A 3 4.51 -5.94 -28.04
CA LYS A 3 5.17 -7.24 -27.79
C LYS A 3 4.37 -8.12 -26.82
N TYR A 4 3.50 -7.52 -26.02
CA TYR A 4 2.74 -8.20 -24.96
C TYR A 4 1.25 -7.87 -25.14
N PRO A 5 0.48 -8.68 -25.90
CA PRO A 5 -0.89 -8.36 -26.28
C PRO A 5 -1.88 -8.27 -25.13
N HIS A 6 -1.54 -8.86 -23.98
CA HIS A 6 -2.35 -8.82 -22.75
C HIS A 6 -1.93 -7.72 -21.77
N SER A 7 -1.03 -6.81 -22.21
CA SER A 7 -0.56 -5.72 -21.36
C SER A 7 -1.23 -4.41 -21.76
N VAL A 8 -1.65 -3.64 -20.77
CA VAL A 8 -2.20 -2.29 -20.91
C VAL A 8 -1.27 -1.32 -20.22
N LEU A 9 -0.87 -0.28 -20.95
CA LEU A 9 -0.16 0.86 -20.39
C LEU A 9 -1.18 1.96 -20.12
N LEU A 10 -1.33 2.34 -18.85
CA LEU A 10 -2.18 3.46 -18.48
C LEU A 10 -1.52 4.79 -18.92
N PRO A 11 -2.30 5.76 -19.41
CA PRO A 11 -1.77 7.07 -19.73
C PRO A 11 -1.28 7.76 -18.44
N PHE A 12 -0.23 8.56 -18.54
CA PHE A 12 0.34 9.31 -17.40
C PHE A 12 -0.63 10.37 -16.82
N THR A 13 -1.72 10.65 -17.50
CA THR A 13 -2.82 11.52 -17.05
C THR A 13 -3.86 10.80 -16.18
N GLU A 14 -3.76 9.48 -16.06
CA GLU A 14 -4.65 8.70 -15.20
C GLU A 14 -4.10 8.69 -13.78
N PHE A 15 -4.74 9.45 -12.91
CA PHE A 15 -4.33 9.59 -11.50
C PHE A 15 -5.18 8.74 -10.54
N ASN A 16 -6.34 8.24 -10.99
CA ASN A 16 -7.19 7.42 -10.14
C ASN A 16 -6.84 5.94 -10.28
N ILE A 17 -6.00 5.44 -9.38
CA ILE A 17 -5.54 4.05 -9.36
C ILE A 17 -6.55 3.08 -8.73
N VAL A 18 -7.52 3.59 -7.96
CA VAL A 18 -8.46 2.77 -7.17
C VAL A 18 -9.26 1.76 -8.01
N PRO A 19 -9.82 2.11 -9.19
CA PRO A 19 -10.53 1.14 -10.02
C PRO A 19 -9.65 -0.03 -10.47
N TYR A 20 -8.36 0.22 -10.71
CA TYR A 20 -7.40 -0.81 -11.10
C TYR A 20 -7.07 -1.74 -9.93
N TYR A 21 -6.94 -1.22 -8.72
CA TYR A 21 -6.79 -2.03 -7.51
C TYR A 21 -8.02 -2.90 -7.25
N ALA A 22 -9.21 -2.37 -7.48
CA ALA A 22 -10.44 -3.15 -7.34
C ALA A 22 -10.49 -4.33 -8.32
N ALA A 23 -10.04 -4.12 -9.57
CA ALA A 23 -10.04 -5.12 -10.64
C ALA A 23 -8.87 -6.11 -10.57
N ALA A 24 -7.73 -5.73 -9.98
CA ALA A 24 -6.54 -6.56 -9.92
C ALA A 24 -6.67 -7.70 -8.89
N ASP A 25 -6.21 -8.89 -9.22
CA ASP A 25 -6.12 -10.02 -8.28
C ASP A 25 -4.88 -9.91 -7.39
N THR A 26 -3.79 -9.34 -7.91
CA THR A 26 -2.56 -9.05 -7.16
C THR A 26 -1.86 -7.82 -7.72
N VAL A 27 -0.96 -7.24 -6.93
CA VAL A 27 -0.12 -6.09 -7.32
C VAL A 27 1.35 -6.48 -7.15
N ILE A 28 2.19 -5.95 -8.03
CA ILE A 28 3.64 -6.00 -7.88
C ILE A 28 4.11 -4.56 -7.76
N SER A 29 4.74 -4.26 -6.66
CA SER A 29 5.26 -2.92 -6.40
C SER A 29 6.58 -2.99 -5.66
N GLU A 30 7.36 -1.95 -5.81
CA GLU A 30 8.48 -1.67 -4.93
C GLU A 30 7.97 -1.23 -3.56
N ALA A 31 8.87 -0.82 -2.68
CA ALA A 31 8.55 -0.16 -1.42
C ALA A 31 7.77 1.14 -1.66
N SER A 32 6.47 1.02 -1.75
CA SER A 32 5.54 2.11 -2.05
C SER A 32 4.31 2.02 -1.15
N SER A 33 3.72 3.17 -0.83
CA SER A 33 2.44 3.23 -0.11
C SER A 33 1.31 2.47 -0.79
N THR A 34 1.39 2.25 -2.10
CA THR A 34 0.39 1.52 -2.88
C THR A 34 0.14 0.09 -2.40
N VAL A 35 1.15 -0.57 -1.82
CA VAL A 35 0.98 -1.92 -1.26
C VAL A 35 0.11 -1.92 0.00
N PHE A 36 0.11 -0.81 0.76
CA PHE A 36 -0.78 -0.64 1.91
C PHE A 36 -2.24 -0.46 1.48
N ASP A 37 -2.50 0.27 0.39
CA ASP A 37 -3.85 0.36 -0.17
C ASP A 37 -4.37 -1.02 -0.55
N PHE A 38 -3.50 -1.88 -1.08
CA PHE A 38 -3.88 -3.24 -1.49
C PHE A 38 -4.20 -4.13 -0.30
N ILE A 39 -3.43 -4.04 0.80
CA ILE A 39 -3.72 -4.78 2.03
C ILE A 39 -5.01 -4.28 2.70
N ALA A 40 -5.33 -2.97 2.58
CA ALA A 40 -6.58 -2.39 3.05
C ALA A 40 -7.81 -2.98 2.32
N LEU A 41 -7.65 -3.36 1.05
CA LEU A 41 -8.67 -4.03 0.26
C LEU A 41 -8.79 -5.54 0.53
N ASN A 42 -8.08 -6.06 1.55
CA ASN A 42 -8.00 -7.49 1.87
C ASN A 42 -7.45 -8.33 0.71
N LYS A 43 -6.51 -7.77 -0.05
CA LYS A 43 -5.81 -8.42 -1.15
C LYS A 43 -4.33 -8.54 -0.85
N PHE A 44 -3.67 -9.50 -1.50
CA PHE A 44 -2.25 -9.78 -1.31
C PHE A 44 -1.46 -9.36 -2.54
N GLY A 45 -0.35 -8.66 -2.30
CA GLY A 45 0.56 -8.22 -3.34
C GLY A 45 1.94 -8.87 -3.21
N ILE A 46 2.85 -8.41 -4.04
CA ILE A 46 4.25 -8.84 -4.11
C ILE A 46 5.12 -7.60 -3.99
N VAL A 47 6.08 -7.64 -3.07
CA VAL A 47 7.05 -6.57 -2.91
C VAL A 47 8.32 -6.91 -3.70
N TYR A 48 8.70 -6.02 -4.61
CA TYR A 48 9.95 -6.14 -5.33
C TYR A 48 11.03 -5.35 -4.58
N ASP A 49 11.94 -6.07 -3.92
CA ASP A 49 13.03 -5.47 -3.16
C ASP A 49 14.15 -5.00 -4.10
N LEU A 50 14.09 -3.76 -4.53
CA LEU A 50 15.20 -3.15 -5.26
C LEU A 50 16.42 -2.97 -4.36
N ALA A 51 17.62 -3.06 -4.93
CA ALA A 51 18.85 -2.79 -4.22
C ALA A 51 18.86 -1.32 -3.72
N CYS A 52 19.12 -1.10 -2.41
CA CYS A 52 19.05 0.23 -1.77
C CYS A 52 19.95 1.27 -2.42
N ASP A 53 21.11 0.84 -2.91
CA ASP A 53 22.09 1.68 -3.59
C ASP A 53 21.58 2.30 -4.90
N LYS A 54 20.43 1.79 -5.41
CA LYS A 54 19.79 2.26 -6.64
C LYS A 54 18.60 3.19 -6.41
N LEU A 55 18.15 3.32 -5.17
CA LEU A 55 16.99 4.12 -4.80
C LEU A 55 17.43 5.32 -3.95
N ASN A 56 17.88 6.36 -4.63
CA ASN A 56 18.24 7.60 -3.97
C ASN A 56 17.33 8.74 -4.41
N HIS A 57 17.09 9.68 -3.51
CA HIS A 57 16.54 10.98 -3.82
C HIS A 57 17.49 11.77 -4.74
N THR A 58 17.03 12.85 -5.32
CA THR A 58 17.82 13.73 -6.18
C THR A 58 19.00 14.39 -5.48
N ASP A 59 18.97 14.46 -4.15
CA ASP A 59 20.05 14.95 -3.29
C ASP A 59 21.04 13.86 -2.88
N GLY A 60 20.88 12.63 -3.37
CA GLY A 60 21.73 11.48 -3.10
C GLY A 60 21.44 10.73 -1.79
N GLN A 61 20.45 11.19 -1.00
CA GLN A 61 20.05 10.47 0.20
C GLN A 61 19.28 9.18 -0.18
N PRO A 62 19.42 8.09 0.59
CA PRO A 62 18.65 6.88 0.37
C PRO A 62 17.15 7.17 0.40
N LEU A 63 16.41 6.68 -0.61
CA LEU A 63 14.95 6.80 -0.63
C LEU A 63 14.30 5.96 0.47
N LEU A 64 14.95 4.87 0.85
CA LEU A 64 14.50 3.93 1.87
C LEU A 64 15.60 3.73 2.91
N GLU A 65 15.23 3.88 4.16
CA GLU A 65 16.04 3.37 5.25
C GLU A 65 16.05 1.84 5.24
N ILE A 66 17.13 1.23 5.69
CA ILE A 66 17.31 -0.23 5.72
C ILE A 66 16.15 -0.92 6.45
N ASP A 67 15.67 -0.31 7.52
CA ASP A 67 14.57 -0.84 8.35
C ASP A 67 13.22 -0.86 7.62
N ASN A 68 13.02 -0.05 6.59
CA ASN A 68 11.78 -0.01 5.81
C ASN A 68 11.62 -1.18 4.83
N ARG A 69 12.65 -2.02 4.65
CA ARG A 69 12.54 -3.24 3.83
C ARG A 69 11.79 -4.38 4.51
N GLU A 70 11.55 -4.26 5.79
CA GLU A 70 10.79 -5.26 6.55
C GLU A 70 9.27 -5.03 6.49
N PHE A 71 8.83 -3.94 5.79
CA PHE A 71 7.40 -3.64 5.73
C PHE A 71 6.63 -4.73 4.99
N LEU A 72 5.46 -5.06 5.51
CA LEU A 72 4.59 -6.13 5.04
C LEU A 72 5.26 -7.53 5.00
N LYS A 73 6.43 -7.69 5.62
CA LYS A 73 7.10 -8.98 5.72
C LYS A 73 6.22 -9.99 6.47
N GLY A 74 6.13 -11.18 5.92
CA GLY A 74 5.24 -12.23 6.42
C GLY A 74 3.79 -12.10 5.96
N ALA A 75 3.34 -10.93 5.50
CA ALA A 75 2.03 -10.77 4.85
C ALA A 75 2.14 -10.88 3.33
N PHE A 76 3.15 -10.24 2.74
CA PHE A 76 3.38 -10.28 1.30
C PHE A 76 4.68 -11.03 0.98
N PRO A 77 4.75 -11.80 -0.11
CA PRO A 77 6.01 -12.34 -0.62
C PRO A 77 6.92 -11.20 -1.10
N HIS A 78 8.19 -11.28 -0.75
CA HIS A 78 9.24 -10.38 -1.19
C HIS A 78 10.11 -11.07 -2.24
N ILE A 79 10.41 -10.39 -3.35
CA ILE A 79 11.26 -10.89 -4.41
C ILE A 79 12.37 -9.89 -4.74
N GLN A 80 13.52 -10.38 -5.14
CA GLN A 80 14.68 -9.58 -5.52
C GLN A 80 14.99 -9.63 -7.02
N ASN A 81 14.35 -10.54 -7.74
CA ASN A 81 14.53 -10.69 -9.18
C ASN A 81 13.31 -11.35 -9.83
N GLY A 82 13.17 -11.16 -11.15
CA GLY A 82 12.03 -11.66 -11.91
C GLY A 82 11.90 -13.19 -11.99
N LYS A 83 12.94 -13.97 -11.65
CA LYS A 83 12.85 -15.42 -11.65
C LYS A 83 11.98 -15.96 -10.51
N GLN A 84 11.87 -15.19 -9.43
CA GLN A 84 11.04 -15.52 -8.27
C GLN A 84 9.55 -15.16 -8.47
N LEU A 85 9.24 -14.38 -9.50
CA LEU A 85 7.91 -13.84 -9.73
C LEU A 85 6.81 -14.91 -9.92
N PRO A 86 7.01 -16.01 -10.68
CA PRO A 86 5.95 -17.00 -10.84
C PRO A 86 5.51 -17.64 -9.52
N GLU A 87 6.44 -17.98 -8.64
CA GLU A 87 6.15 -18.53 -7.32
C GLU A 87 5.49 -17.50 -6.41
N ALA A 88 5.97 -16.26 -6.44
CA ALA A 88 5.40 -15.17 -5.65
C ALA A 88 3.94 -14.86 -6.05
N ILE A 89 3.61 -14.93 -7.35
CA ILE A 89 2.23 -14.78 -7.83
C ILE A 89 1.33 -15.89 -7.25
N VAL A 90 1.78 -17.14 -7.34
CA VAL A 90 1.02 -18.28 -6.78
C VAL A 90 0.80 -18.07 -5.28
N THR A 91 1.82 -17.65 -4.55
CA THR A 91 1.74 -17.38 -3.10
C THR A 91 0.77 -16.23 -2.79
N ALA A 92 0.85 -15.13 -3.52
CA ALA A 92 -0.03 -13.98 -3.31
C ALA A 92 -1.52 -14.29 -3.61
N LEU A 93 -1.76 -15.14 -4.60
CA LEU A 93 -3.13 -15.58 -4.96
C LEU A 93 -3.67 -16.69 -4.03
N ASN A 94 -2.80 -17.37 -3.27
CA ASN A 94 -3.16 -18.43 -2.33
C ASN A 94 -2.48 -18.21 -0.98
N PRO A 95 -2.83 -17.12 -0.26
CA PRO A 95 -2.16 -16.77 0.98
C PRO A 95 -2.36 -17.85 2.05
N THR A 96 -1.31 -18.12 2.82
CA THR A 96 -1.37 -19.02 3.98
C THR A 96 -2.12 -18.36 5.14
N LEU A 97 -2.54 -19.15 6.12
CA LEU A 97 -3.17 -18.62 7.34
C LEU A 97 -2.24 -17.66 8.09
N ASP A 98 -0.95 -17.92 8.11
CA ASP A 98 0.04 -17.04 8.75
C ASP A 98 0.15 -15.69 8.01
N MET A 99 0.13 -15.70 6.68
CA MET A 99 0.11 -14.48 5.88
C MET A 99 -1.16 -13.66 6.14
N ILE A 100 -2.32 -14.33 6.23
CA ILE A 100 -3.60 -13.67 6.54
C ILE A 100 -3.55 -13.03 7.92
N ALA A 101 -3.10 -13.77 8.94
CA ALA A 101 -2.96 -13.25 10.30
C ALA A 101 -2.01 -12.04 10.35
N LYS A 102 -0.89 -12.13 9.63
CA LYS A 102 0.07 -11.03 9.56
C LYS A 102 -0.48 -9.80 8.83
N ALA A 103 -1.25 -10.01 7.78
CA ALA A 103 -1.96 -8.94 7.08
C ALA A 103 -2.99 -8.26 7.99
N ASP A 104 -3.69 -9.01 8.84
CA ASP A 104 -4.62 -8.46 9.82
C ASP A 104 -3.91 -7.59 10.87
N GLU A 105 -2.74 -8.02 11.36
CA GLU A 105 -1.91 -7.20 12.25
C GLU A 105 -1.54 -5.86 11.60
N TYR A 106 -1.11 -5.88 10.33
CA TYR A 106 -0.79 -4.66 9.59
C TYR A 106 -2.03 -3.78 9.38
N ARG A 107 -3.20 -4.35 9.06
CA ARG A 107 -4.45 -3.59 8.94
C ARG A 107 -4.81 -2.89 10.25
N GLN A 108 -4.74 -3.59 11.36
CA GLN A 108 -5.02 -3.02 12.67
C GLN A 108 -4.03 -1.92 13.08
N LYS A 109 -2.76 -2.07 12.70
CA LYS A 109 -1.69 -1.12 13.04
C LYS A 109 -1.76 0.17 12.24
N TYR A 110 -2.05 0.07 10.94
CA TYR A 110 -1.90 1.20 10.01
C TYR A 110 -3.21 1.84 9.57
N PHE A 111 -4.34 1.19 9.80
CA PHE A 111 -5.63 1.72 9.39
C PHE A 111 -6.60 1.81 10.56
N TYR A 112 -7.30 2.93 10.62
CA TYR A 112 -8.37 3.14 11.57
C TYR A 112 -9.73 3.08 10.86
N GLY A 113 -10.52 2.02 11.14
CA GLY A 113 -11.87 1.88 10.61
C GLY A 113 -11.94 1.79 9.09
N LEU A 114 -11.64 0.60 8.53
CA LEU A 114 -11.77 0.32 7.08
C LEU A 114 -13.25 0.12 6.67
N ASP A 115 -14.10 1.10 6.98
CA ASP A 115 -15.55 1.08 6.79
C ASP A 115 -16.06 2.12 5.77
N GLY A 116 -15.14 2.82 5.10
CA GLY A 116 -15.43 3.88 4.14
C GLY A 116 -15.92 5.19 4.75
N LYS A 117 -15.94 5.33 6.09
CA LYS A 117 -16.47 6.51 6.80
C LYS A 117 -15.38 7.47 7.30
N ALA A 118 -14.16 7.39 6.81
CA ALA A 118 -13.06 8.24 7.26
C ALA A 118 -13.38 9.75 7.12
N SER A 119 -13.97 10.16 6.01
CA SER A 119 -14.35 11.55 5.77
C SER A 119 -15.42 12.03 6.75
N ILE A 120 -16.37 11.17 7.11
CA ILE A 120 -17.42 11.52 8.10
C ILE A 120 -16.76 11.76 9.46
N ARG A 121 -15.93 10.81 9.93
CA ARG A 121 -15.21 10.96 11.20
C ARG A 121 -14.30 12.21 11.23
N PHE A 122 -13.70 12.54 10.09
CA PHE A 122 -12.88 13.75 9.99
C PHE A 122 -13.72 15.01 10.21
N VAL A 123 -14.87 15.12 9.53
CA VAL A 123 -15.78 16.26 9.66
C VAL A 123 -16.31 16.37 11.09
N GLU A 124 -16.79 15.28 11.67
CA GLU A 124 -17.27 15.22 13.06
C GLU A 124 -16.20 15.71 14.05
N LYS A 125 -14.96 15.27 13.87
CA LYS A 125 -13.84 15.70 14.75
C LYS A 125 -13.49 17.17 14.54
N MET A 126 -13.57 17.69 13.33
CA MET A 126 -13.36 19.12 13.06
C MET A 126 -14.45 19.99 13.71
N GLU A 127 -15.71 19.56 13.65
CA GLU A 127 -16.83 20.26 14.29
C GLU A 127 -16.70 20.26 15.81
N GLU A 128 -16.32 19.14 16.42
CA GLU A 128 -16.02 19.02 17.84
C GLU A 128 -14.93 20.02 18.26
N LEU A 129 -13.77 20.01 17.61
CA LEU A 129 -12.67 20.91 17.91
C LEU A 129 -13.02 22.38 17.71
N TYR A 130 -13.83 22.70 16.71
CA TYR A 130 -14.29 24.05 16.47
C TYR A 130 -15.24 24.54 17.59
N SER A 131 -16.14 23.68 18.08
CA SER A 131 -17.04 24.01 19.18
C SER A 131 -16.31 24.15 20.52
N GLU A 132 -15.30 23.36 20.79
CA GLU A 132 -14.45 23.46 21.99
C GLU A 132 -13.58 24.72 21.99
N GLY A 133 -12.98 25.08 20.83
CA GLY A 133 -12.13 26.26 20.70
C GLY A 133 -12.90 27.60 20.69
N GLY A 134 -14.21 27.61 20.43
CA GLY A 134 -15.05 28.80 20.39
C GLY A 134 -15.38 29.36 21.76
N HIS A 135 -15.12 28.66 22.86
CA HIS A 135 -15.41 29.11 24.23
C HIS A 135 -14.24 29.81 24.94
N GLU A 136 -13.02 29.81 24.38
CA GLU A 136 -11.86 30.44 25.02
C GLU A 136 -11.61 31.91 24.62
N ASN A 137 -12.31 32.49 23.66
CA ASN A 137 -12.09 33.85 23.19
C ASN A 137 -13.25 34.84 23.51
N GLY A 138 -13.97 34.60 24.60
CA GLY A 138 -15.02 35.48 25.06
C GLY A 138 -14.66 36.11 26.42
N VAL A 139 -13.66 37.02 26.45
CA VAL A 139 -13.49 38.05 27.49
C VAL A 139 -12.99 39.32 26.85
#